data_4a032905e846a095bb6f6cb99c0e3a64
#
_entry.id   4a032905e846a095bb6f6cb99c0e3a64
#
_cell.length_a   1.000
_cell.length_b   1.000
_cell.length_c   1.000
_cell.angle_alpha   90.00
_cell.angle_beta   90.00
_cell.angle_gamma   90.00
#
_symmetry.space_group_name_H-M   'P 1'
#
loop_
_entity.id
_entity.type
_entity.pdbx_description
1 polymer ?
#
loop_
_entity_poly.entity_id
_entity_poly.type
_entity_poly.pdbx_seq_one_letter_code
_entity_poly.pdbx_strand_id
1 'polypeptide(L)'
;MEAKEKEVKSKKEGVYLSNFVATAVTFFILVLAFGAGFFAKSYFGDRSLGGVGAGVGTGTANGTPPVAVKAKSSKEVYDLLPKITETDHLKGDKNANIVLVEYSDFQCPYCARFHPTVKEFLVKYPDVAYVFRHLPLDFHQFAPERAKASECAVKLGGAEMFWSFTDLAFGATDLNNVDLTLLGSELGLNSTSFAECLKSTEFDKKIADMSDGGKKFLSAISEGGGYGTPGAVMINTTKKIGEKLGGAVPLSELE
;
A
#
# COMPACT_ATOMS: atom_id res chain seq x y z
N MET A 1 22.12 57.67 4.62
CA MET A 1 22.25 56.82 3.44
C MET A 1 21.45 55.50 3.56
N GLU A 2 21.42 54.88 4.71
CA GLU A 2 20.70 53.60 4.95
C GLU A 2 19.17 53.62 4.70
N ALA A 3 18.49 54.72 5.03
CA ALA A 3 17.04 54.82 4.85
C ALA A 3 16.60 54.80 3.36
N LYS A 4 17.38 55.41 2.46
CA LYS A 4 17.13 55.41 1.02
C LYS A 4 17.37 54.05 0.38
N GLU A 5 18.30 53.28 0.91
CA GLU A 5 18.64 51.95 0.39
C GLU A 5 17.57 50.92 0.73
N LYS A 6 16.96 51.01 1.94
CA LYS A 6 15.82 50.18 2.36
C LYS A 6 14.56 50.46 1.55
N GLU A 7 14.29 51.70 1.21
CA GLU A 7 13.11 52.08 0.39
C GLU A 7 13.22 51.60 -1.06
N VAL A 8 14.41 51.61 -1.63
CA VAL A 8 14.67 51.11 -3.00
C VAL A 8 14.57 49.57 -3.06
N LYS A 9 15.01 48.90 -2.01
CA LYS A 9 14.93 47.43 -1.93
C LYS A 9 13.48 46.94 -1.80
N SER A 10 12.69 47.60 -0.93
CA SER A 10 11.25 47.30 -0.77
C SER A 10 10.45 47.54 -2.06
N LYS A 11 10.77 48.59 -2.78
CA LYS A 11 10.09 48.92 -4.07
C LYS A 11 10.42 47.90 -5.17
N LYS A 12 11.63 47.36 -5.20
CA LYS A 12 12.04 46.31 -6.16
C LYS A 12 11.36 44.98 -5.86
N GLU A 13 11.27 44.59 -4.59
CA GLU A 13 10.59 43.35 -4.20
C GLU A 13 9.09 43.39 -4.49
N GLY A 14 8.42 44.51 -4.28
CA GLY A 14 6.99 44.69 -4.61
C GLY A 14 6.69 44.59 -6.09
N VAL A 15 7.58 45.08 -6.96
CA VAL A 15 7.43 44.99 -8.42
C VAL A 15 7.66 43.57 -8.93
N TYR A 16 8.60 42.81 -8.34
CA TYR A 16 8.84 41.40 -8.68
C TYR A 16 7.65 40.51 -8.31
N LEU A 17 7.06 40.73 -7.13
CA LEU A 17 5.89 39.94 -6.66
C LEU A 17 4.67 40.20 -7.56
N SER A 18 4.42 41.46 -7.95
CA SER A 18 3.32 41.86 -8.83
C SER A 18 3.43 41.23 -10.22
N ASN A 19 4.63 41.20 -10.79
CA ASN A 19 4.85 40.59 -12.10
C ASN A 19 4.75 39.07 -12.08
N PHE A 20 5.15 38.42 -10.97
CA PHE A 20 5.04 36.95 -10.81
C PHE A 20 3.59 36.50 -10.72
N VAL A 21 2.76 37.21 -9.94
CA VAL A 21 1.33 36.93 -9.82
C VAL A 21 0.59 37.16 -11.14
N ALA A 22 0.90 38.24 -11.88
CA ALA A 22 0.29 38.49 -13.17
C ALA A 22 0.63 37.42 -14.21
N THR A 23 1.87 36.95 -14.23
CA THR A 23 2.30 35.88 -15.16
C THR A 23 1.68 34.52 -14.81
N ALA A 24 1.55 34.20 -13.52
CA ALA A 24 0.92 32.97 -13.06
C ALA A 24 -0.58 32.91 -13.41
N VAL A 25 -1.29 34.04 -13.25
CA VAL A 25 -2.73 34.15 -13.58
C VAL A 25 -2.95 34.00 -15.10
N THR A 26 -2.10 34.62 -15.91
CA THR A 26 -2.21 34.51 -17.39
C THR A 26 -1.93 33.09 -17.88
N PHE A 27 -0.96 32.38 -17.26
CA PHE A 27 -0.64 30.99 -17.59
C PHE A 27 -1.80 30.06 -17.22
N PHE A 28 -2.45 30.30 -16.07
CA PHE A 28 -3.59 29.50 -15.59
C PHE A 28 -4.82 29.65 -16.50
N ILE A 29 -5.08 30.87 -17.02
CA ILE A 29 -6.20 31.13 -17.94
C ILE A 29 -5.93 30.45 -19.30
N LEU A 30 -4.69 30.47 -19.79
CA LEU A 30 -4.32 29.78 -21.04
C LEU A 30 -4.43 28.27 -20.94
N VAL A 31 -4.05 27.66 -19.80
CA VAL A 31 -4.18 26.20 -19.57
C VAL A 31 -5.66 25.78 -19.52
N LEU A 32 -6.54 26.60 -18.92
CA LEU A 32 -7.97 26.33 -18.89
C LEU A 32 -8.63 26.47 -20.27
N ALA A 33 -8.18 27.42 -21.10
CA ALA A 33 -8.72 27.61 -22.45
C ALA A 33 -8.29 26.49 -23.43
N PHE A 34 -7.05 25.97 -23.28
CA PHE A 34 -6.56 24.85 -24.10
C PHE A 34 -7.09 23.49 -23.62
N GLY A 35 -7.29 23.30 -22.29
CA GLY A 35 -7.82 22.07 -21.71
C GLY A 35 -9.26 21.77 -22.11
N ALA A 36 -10.11 22.80 -22.22
CA ALA A 36 -11.51 22.64 -22.61
C ALA A 36 -11.68 22.24 -24.10
N GLY A 37 -10.76 22.63 -24.98
CA GLY A 37 -10.80 22.27 -26.40
C GLY A 37 -10.38 20.83 -26.69
N PHE A 38 -9.51 20.25 -25.85
CA PHE A 38 -9.00 18.89 -26.07
C PHE A 38 -9.96 17.80 -25.52
N PHE A 39 -10.70 18.11 -24.45
CA PHE A 39 -11.63 17.16 -23.83
C PHE A 39 -12.93 16.94 -24.64
N ALA A 40 -13.37 17.93 -25.40
CA ALA A 40 -14.59 17.81 -26.21
C ALA A 40 -14.44 16.87 -27.42
N LYS A 41 -13.23 16.65 -27.89
CA LYS A 41 -12.97 15.82 -29.08
C LYS A 41 -12.79 14.34 -28.78
N SER A 42 -12.53 13.97 -27.52
CA SER A 42 -12.38 12.57 -27.09
C SER A 42 -13.68 11.91 -26.62
N TYR A 43 -14.74 12.70 -26.37
CA TYR A 43 -16.01 12.17 -25.82
C TYR A 43 -17.11 11.94 -26.86
N PHE A 44 -16.98 12.48 -28.10
CA PHE A 44 -17.96 12.32 -29.17
C PHE A 44 -17.33 11.80 -30.47
N GLY A 45 -16.62 10.67 -30.39
CA GLY A 45 -16.09 9.94 -31.55
C GLY A 45 -16.98 8.74 -31.91
N ASP A 46 -17.74 8.89 -32.96
CA ASP A 46 -18.35 7.88 -33.86
C ASP A 46 -18.67 6.48 -33.31
N ARG A 47 -19.93 6.26 -33.02
CA ARG A 47 -20.53 4.92 -33.05
C ARG A 47 -21.11 4.66 -34.44
N SER A 48 -20.28 4.12 -35.34
CA SER A 48 -20.77 3.49 -36.57
C SER A 48 -21.33 2.12 -36.28
N LEU A 49 -22.63 1.93 -36.58
CA LEU A 49 -23.33 0.66 -36.57
C LEU A 49 -22.86 -0.15 -37.78
N GLY A 50 -22.15 -1.24 -37.58
CA GLY A 50 -21.71 -2.17 -38.61
C GLY A 50 -22.04 -3.62 -38.26
N GLY A 51 -23.01 -4.16 -38.93
CA GLY A 51 -23.13 -5.47 -39.54
C GLY A 51 -22.90 -6.75 -38.73
N VAL A 52 -23.99 -7.43 -38.45
CA VAL A 52 -24.10 -8.82 -38.00
C VAL A 52 -23.50 -9.76 -39.08
N GLY A 53 -22.45 -10.52 -38.72
CA GLY A 53 -21.92 -11.64 -39.48
C GLY A 53 -21.95 -12.91 -38.63
N ALA A 54 -22.93 -13.74 -38.84
CA ALA A 54 -23.04 -15.06 -38.22
C ALA A 54 -22.01 -16.01 -38.84
N GLY A 55 -20.97 -16.37 -38.08
CA GLY A 55 -20.05 -17.47 -38.39
C GLY A 55 -20.23 -18.59 -37.36
N VAL A 56 -21.00 -19.61 -37.73
CA VAL A 56 -21.11 -20.86 -36.96
C VAL A 56 -19.84 -21.67 -37.18
N GLY A 57 -18.92 -21.62 -36.22
CA GLY A 57 -17.79 -22.51 -36.11
C GLY A 57 -18.07 -23.60 -35.07
N THR A 58 -18.47 -24.80 -35.52
CA THR A 58 -18.58 -26.00 -34.68
C THR A 58 -17.18 -26.52 -34.34
N GLY A 59 -16.58 -25.99 -33.26
CA GLY A 59 -15.42 -26.56 -32.62
C GLY A 59 -15.84 -27.33 -31.37
N THR A 60 -15.85 -28.66 -31.45
CA THR A 60 -15.99 -29.54 -30.30
C THR A 60 -14.77 -29.40 -29.40
N ALA A 61 -14.80 -28.46 -28.47
CA ALA A 61 -13.84 -28.41 -27.37
C ALA A 61 -14.36 -29.31 -26.24
N ASN A 62 -13.78 -30.50 -26.10
CA ASN A 62 -13.80 -31.27 -24.86
C ASN A 62 -13.03 -30.51 -23.80
N GLY A 63 -13.60 -29.44 -23.29
CA GLY A 63 -13.15 -28.73 -22.11
C GLY A 63 -13.94 -29.24 -20.92
N THR A 64 -13.27 -29.95 -20.02
CA THR A 64 -13.79 -30.19 -18.66
C THR A 64 -14.26 -28.81 -18.12
N PRO A 65 -15.52 -28.67 -17.66
CA PRO A 65 -15.97 -27.39 -17.13
C PRO A 65 -15.02 -26.99 -15.98
N PRO A 66 -14.66 -25.70 -15.88
CA PRO A 66 -13.82 -25.25 -14.77
C PRO A 66 -14.49 -25.69 -13.47
N VAL A 67 -13.76 -26.45 -12.66
CA VAL A 67 -14.21 -26.81 -11.32
C VAL A 67 -14.46 -25.49 -10.61
N ALA A 68 -15.73 -25.19 -10.34
CA ALA A 68 -16.12 -24.03 -9.56
C ALA A 68 -15.51 -24.19 -8.17
N VAL A 69 -14.38 -23.54 -7.92
CA VAL A 69 -13.76 -23.50 -6.58
C VAL A 69 -14.73 -22.70 -5.72
N LYS A 70 -15.40 -23.42 -4.82
CA LYS A 70 -16.37 -22.81 -3.92
C LYS A 70 -15.61 -21.85 -2.99
N ALA A 71 -16.04 -20.59 -2.92
CA ALA A 71 -15.52 -19.62 -1.95
C ALA A 71 -15.56 -20.20 -0.52
N LYS A 72 -14.50 -19.99 0.24
CA LYS A 72 -14.42 -20.45 1.62
C LYS A 72 -15.46 -19.75 2.48
N SER A 73 -16.08 -20.49 3.41
CA SER A 73 -16.97 -19.88 4.40
C SER A 73 -16.19 -18.99 5.37
N SER A 74 -16.86 -18.00 5.96
CA SER A 74 -16.23 -17.09 6.94
C SER A 74 -15.57 -17.82 8.10
N LYS A 75 -16.13 -18.97 8.51
CA LYS A 75 -15.52 -19.82 9.55
C LYS A 75 -14.23 -20.48 9.05
N GLU A 76 -14.19 -21.00 7.83
CA GLU A 76 -12.99 -21.62 7.25
C GLU A 76 -11.86 -20.60 7.09
N VAL A 77 -12.18 -19.35 6.72
CA VAL A 77 -11.18 -18.27 6.63
C VAL A 77 -10.53 -18.05 7.99
N TYR A 78 -11.32 -17.99 9.07
CA TYR A 78 -10.79 -17.85 10.43
C TYR A 78 -9.94 -19.04 10.86
N ASP A 79 -10.42 -20.27 10.64
CA ASP A 79 -9.75 -21.50 11.08
C ASP A 79 -8.42 -21.74 10.34
N LEU A 80 -8.30 -21.28 9.09
CA LEU A 80 -7.09 -21.40 8.27
C LEU A 80 -6.05 -20.32 8.57
N LEU A 81 -6.46 -19.18 9.15
CA LEU A 81 -5.55 -18.06 9.44
C LEU A 81 -4.50 -18.52 10.46
N PRO A 82 -3.19 -18.38 10.18
CA PRO A 82 -2.15 -18.60 11.16
C PRO A 82 -2.39 -17.73 12.40
N LYS A 83 -2.27 -18.35 13.58
CA LYS A 83 -2.51 -17.65 14.86
C LYS A 83 -1.70 -16.38 14.96
N ILE A 84 -2.31 -15.35 15.52
CA ILE A 84 -1.62 -14.12 15.91
C ILE A 84 -0.76 -14.42 17.13
N THR A 85 0.50 -14.02 17.11
CA THR A 85 1.52 -14.31 18.10
C THR A 85 2.28 -13.05 18.50
N GLU A 86 3.12 -13.12 19.51
CA GLU A 86 4.00 -12.03 19.94
C GLU A 86 5.05 -11.64 18.88
N THR A 87 5.23 -12.44 17.83
CA THR A 87 6.15 -12.12 16.72
C THR A 87 5.50 -11.27 15.65
N ASP A 88 4.18 -11.12 15.66
CA ASP A 88 3.43 -10.26 14.75
C ASP A 88 3.60 -8.78 15.12
N HIS A 89 3.59 -7.91 14.12
CA HIS A 89 3.50 -6.47 14.35
C HIS A 89 2.04 -6.09 14.54
N LEU A 90 1.66 -5.88 15.81
CA LEU A 90 0.29 -5.54 16.19
C LEU A 90 0.19 -4.07 16.61
N LYS A 91 -0.78 -3.35 16.07
CA LYS A 91 -1.20 -2.00 16.47
C LYS A 91 -2.61 -2.06 17.05
N GLY A 92 -2.81 -1.45 18.21
CA GLY A 92 -4.08 -1.49 18.94
C GLY A 92 -4.10 -2.50 20.08
N ASP A 93 -5.32 -2.85 20.55
CA ASP A 93 -5.47 -3.79 21.67
C ASP A 93 -5.31 -5.25 21.19
N LYS A 94 -4.39 -5.99 21.80
CA LYS A 94 -4.20 -7.44 21.53
C LYS A 94 -5.44 -8.30 21.81
N ASN A 95 -6.38 -7.80 22.62
CA ASN A 95 -7.64 -8.46 22.95
C ASN A 95 -8.82 -7.93 22.11
N ALA A 96 -8.57 -7.14 21.06
CA ALA A 96 -9.62 -6.61 20.21
C ALA A 96 -10.52 -7.72 19.64
N ASN A 97 -11.82 -7.46 19.61
CA ASN A 97 -12.79 -8.38 19.02
C ASN A 97 -12.70 -8.41 17.49
N ILE A 98 -12.30 -7.29 16.89
CA ILE A 98 -12.11 -7.18 15.44
C ILE A 98 -10.62 -6.91 15.18
N VAL A 99 -10.06 -7.68 14.27
CA VAL A 99 -8.66 -7.54 13.87
C VAL A 99 -8.56 -7.54 12.35
N LEU A 100 -7.93 -6.52 11.80
CA LEU A 100 -7.50 -6.48 10.41
C LEU A 100 -6.11 -7.14 10.32
N VAL A 101 -5.98 -8.25 9.62
CA VAL A 101 -4.69 -8.91 9.36
C VAL A 101 -4.30 -8.69 7.91
N GLU A 102 -3.15 -8.07 7.67
CA GLU A 102 -2.62 -7.79 6.34
C GLU A 102 -1.29 -8.51 6.12
N TYR A 103 -1.19 -9.24 5.03
CA TYR A 103 0.07 -9.70 4.45
C TYR A 103 0.51 -8.66 3.41
N SER A 104 1.63 -8.02 3.67
CA SER A 104 2.06 -6.81 2.97
C SER A 104 3.50 -6.89 2.46
N ASP A 105 3.79 -6.08 1.46
CA ASP A 105 5.09 -6.00 0.78
C ASP A 105 5.50 -4.53 0.61
N PHE A 106 6.64 -4.15 1.17
CA PHE A 106 7.14 -2.77 1.16
C PHE A 106 7.55 -2.24 -0.23
N GLN A 107 7.56 -3.08 -1.26
CA GLN A 107 7.77 -2.63 -2.64
C GLN A 107 6.47 -2.59 -3.45
N CYS A 108 5.38 -3.16 -2.92
CA CYS A 108 4.11 -3.23 -3.62
C CYS A 108 3.38 -1.87 -3.66
N PRO A 109 3.09 -1.30 -4.85
CA PRO A 109 2.40 -0.02 -4.96
C PRO A 109 0.96 -0.08 -4.45
N TYR A 110 0.33 -1.26 -4.47
CA TYR A 110 -1.01 -1.46 -3.91
C TYR A 110 -0.99 -1.43 -2.38
N CYS A 111 0.07 -1.97 -1.72
CA CYS A 111 0.25 -1.87 -0.28
C CYS A 111 0.48 -0.41 0.14
N ALA A 112 1.34 0.31 -0.57
CA ALA A 112 1.56 1.73 -0.33
C ALA A 112 0.26 2.56 -0.46
N ARG A 113 -0.59 2.22 -1.44
CA ARG A 113 -1.90 2.87 -1.60
C ARG A 113 -2.90 2.48 -0.51
N PHE A 114 -2.84 1.25 0.00
CA PHE A 114 -3.74 0.75 1.04
C PHE A 114 -3.38 1.29 2.42
N HIS A 115 -2.12 1.53 2.70
CA HIS A 115 -1.62 1.98 4.00
C HIS A 115 -2.32 3.23 4.56
N PRO A 116 -2.51 4.34 3.82
CA PRO A 116 -3.28 5.48 4.33
C PRO A 116 -4.75 5.14 4.63
N THR A 117 -5.38 4.26 3.86
CA THR A 117 -6.74 3.79 4.12
C THR A 117 -6.82 3.02 5.44
N VAL A 118 -5.85 2.14 5.72
CA VAL A 118 -5.74 1.43 7.01
C VAL A 118 -5.55 2.40 8.16
N LYS A 119 -4.69 3.42 8.00
CA LYS A 119 -4.49 4.45 9.04
C LYS A 119 -5.78 5.21 9.34
N GLU A 120 -6.50 5.64 8.32
CA GLU A 120 -7.80 6.32 8.47
C GLU A 120 -8.82 5.41 9.15
N PHE A 121 -8.90 4.15 8.75
CA PHE A 121 -9.76 3.15 9.36
C PHE A 121 -9.49 2.98 10.86
N LEU A 122 -8.23 2.84 11.27
CA LEU A 122 -7.85 2.69 12.67
C LEU A 122 -8.10 3.94 13.52
N VAL A 123 -8.02 5.12 12.93
CA VAL A 123 -8.42 6.38 13.60
C VAL A 123 -9.93 6.42 13.85
N LYS A 124 -10.71 5.98 12.87
CA LYS A 124 -12.18 5.96 12.95
C LYS A 124 -12.69 4.85 13.88
N TYR A 125 -12.00 3.72 13.94
CA TYR A 125 -12.37 2.52 14.72
C TYR A 125 -11.25 2.13 15.69
N PRO A 126 -11.07 2.87 16.79
CA PRO A 126 -9.94 2.66 17.72
C PRO A 126 -9.99 1.31 18.46
N ASP A 127 -11.15 0.65 18.48
CA ASP A 127 -11.32 -0.68 19.09
C ASP A 127 -10.91 -1.85 18.17
N VAL A 128 -10.52 -1.54 16.92
CA VAL A 128 -9.99 -2.51 15.97
C VAL A 128 -8.47 -2.61 16.14
N ALA A 129 -7.95 -3.84 16.20
CA ALA A 129 -6.52 -4.05 16.10
C ALA A 129 -6.09 -4.29 14.65
N TYR A 130 -4.83 -3.97 14.36
CA TYR A 130 -4.21 -4.21 13.06
C TYR A 130 -2.96 -5.06 13.22
N VAL A 131 -2.83 -6.09 12.41
CA VAL A 131 -1.67 -6.98 12.35
C VAL A 131 -1.06 -6.91 10.96
N PHE A 132 0.21 -6.54 10.91
CA PHE A 132 1.01 -6.55 9.70
C PHE A 132 1.89 -7.79 9.67
N ARG A 133 1.91 -8.48 8.53
CA ARG A 133 2.75 -9.65 8.26
C ARG A 133 3.54 -9.47 6.97
N HIS A 134 4.80 -9.82 6.99
CA HIS A 134 5.64 -9.77 5.81
C HIS A 134 5.23 -10.79 4.76
N LEU A 135 5.05 -10.32 3.52
CA LEU A 135 4.87 -11.15 2.33
C LEU A 135 5.63 -10.53 1.16
N PRO A 136 6.98 -10.51 1.20
CA PRO A 136 7.77 -10.05 0.05
C PRO A 136 7.49 -10.95 -1.15
N LEU A 137 7.01 -10.37 -2.25
CA LEU A 137 6.70 -11.10 -3.47
C LEU A 137 7.98 -11.40 -4.27
N ASP A 138 8.07 -12.57 -4.87
CA ASP A 138 9.28 -13.08 -5.52
C ASP A 138 9.75 -12.20 -6.70
N PHE A 139 8.87 -11.43 -7.33
CA PHE A 139 9.17 -10.49 -8.40
C PHE A 139 9.47 -9.06 -7.92
N HIS A 140 9.39 -8.79 -6.63
CA HIS A 140 9.78 -7.53 -5.99
C HIS A 140 11.19 -7.63 -5.42
N GLN A 141 12.18 -7.28 -6.22
CA GLN A 141 13.61 -7.49 -5.92
C GLN A 141 14.05 -6.91 -4.57
N PHE A 142 13.50 -5.77 -4.15
CA PHE A 142 13.91 -5.06 -2.93
C PHE A 142 13.00 -5.34 -1.72
N ALA A 143 11.92 -6.07 -1.90
CA ALA A 143 10.96 -6.33 -0.83
C ALA A 143 11.56 -7.11 0.35
N PRO A 144 12.39 -8.16 0.16
CA PRO A 144 12.99 -8.89 1.28
C PRO A 144 13.91 -8.00 2.14
N GLU A 145 14.73 -7.15 1.51
CA GLU A 145 15.63 -6.24 2.22
C GLU A 145 14.87 -5.21 3.04
N ARG A 146 13.75 -4.71 2.53
CA ARG A 146 12.89 -3.75 3.24
C ARG A 146 12.14 -4.38 4.40
N ALA A 147 11.67 -5.61 4.23
CA ALA A 147 11.13 -6.39 5.34
C ALA A 147 12.18 -6.55 6.44
N LYS A 148 13.43 -6.88 6.09
CA LYS A 148 14.54 -6.94 7.04
C LYS A 148 14.82 -5.58 7.69
N ALA A 149 14.80 -4.50 6.92
CA ALA A 149 15.03 -3.16 7.43
C ALA A 149 14.00 -2.75 8.49
N SER A 150 12.72 -3.10 8.30
CA SER A 150 11.69 -2.83 9.30
C SER A 150 11.92 -3.60 10.59
N GLU A 151 12.39 -4.84 10.52
CA GLU A 151 12.77 -5.63 11.70
C GLU A 151 14.01 -5.06 12.41
N CYS A 152 14.98 -4.58 11.64
CA CYS A 152 16.13 -3.86 12.18
C CYS A 152 15.72 -2.58 12.89
N ALA A 153 14.73 -1.85 12.36
CA ALA A 153 14.19 -0.66 13.03
C ALA A 153 13.56 -1.03 14.37
N VAL A 154 12.78 -2.12 14.43
CA VAL A 154 12.23 -2.65 15.70
C VAL A 154 13.33 -3.02 16.69
N LYS A 155 14.35 -3.75 16.24
CA LYS A 155 15.47 -4.18 17.09
C LYS A 155 16.20 -3.01 17.74
N LEU A 156 16.38 -1.93 17.01
CA LEU A 156 17.18 -0.79 17.44
C LEU A 156 16.36 0.30 18.16
N GLY A 157 15.07 0.43 17.86
CA GLY A 157 14.24 1.51 18.35
C GLY A 157 12.95 1.07 19.07
N GLY A 158 12.70 -0.24 19.18
CA GLY A 158 11.51 -0.78 19.83
C GLY A 158 10.30 -0.97 18.89
N ALA A 159 9.22 -1.55 19.42
CA ALA A 159 8.07 -2.00 18.63
C ALA A 159 7.40 -0.88 17.82
N GLU A 160 7.29 0.33 18.37
CA GLU A 160 6.68 1.48 17.68
C GLU A 160 7.49 1.93 16.45
N MET A 161 8.78 1.60 16.40
CA MET A 161 9.63 1.93 15.27
C MET A 161 9.23 1.18 13.99
N PHE A 162 8.55 0.03 14.10
CA PHE A 162 7.95 -0.65 12.96
C PHE A 162 6.97 0.25 12.20
N TRP A 163 6.08 0.92 12.93
CA TRP A 163 5.04 1.76 12.32
C TRP A 163 5.62 3.03 11.70
N SER A 164 6.60 3.63 12.40
CA SER A 164 7.34 4.78 11.85
C SER A 164 8.10 4.40 10.58
N PHE A 165 8.73 3.23 10.56
CA PHE A 165 9.37 2.68 9.35
C PHE A 165 8.35 2.48 8.23
N THR A 166 7.20 1.86 8.53
CA THR A 166 6.14 1.58 7.56
C THR A 166 5.60 2.86 6.94
N ASP A 167 5.39 3.91 7.75
CA ASP A 167 4.93 5.22 7.27
C ASP A 167 5.93 5.84 6.29
N LEU A 168 7.23 5.82 6.59
CA LEU A 168 8.26 6.36 5.72
C LEU A 168 8.45 5.50 4.45
N ALA A 169 8.49 4.19 4.59
CA ALA A 169 8.71 3.28 3.47
C ALA A 169 7.58 3.35 2.43
N PHE A 170 6.32 3.37 2.88
CA PHE A 170 5.17 3.52 1.97
C PHE A 170 4.92 4.97 1.53
N GLY A 171 5.46 5.95 2.25
CA GLY A 171 5.45 7.36 1.86
C GLY A 171 6.47 7.73 0.77
N ALA A 172 7.38 6.83 0.41
CA ALA A 172 8.39 7.09 -0.61
C ALA A 172 7.76 7.33 -1.98
N THR A 173 8.27 8.33 -2.71
CA THR A 173 7.79 8.69 -4.05
C THR A 173 8.12 7.64 -5.11
N ASP A 174 9.20 6.88 -4.92
CA ASP A 174 9.61 5.77 -5.77
C ASP A 174 9.89 4.53 -4.92
N LEU A 175 8.95 3.59 -4.93
CA LEU A 175 9.08 2.33 -4.21
C LEU A 175 10.17 1.40 -4.77
N ASN A 176 10.74 1.69 -5.91
CA ASN A 176 11.85 0.90 -6.47
C ASN A 176 13.22 1.42 -6.03
N ASN A 177 13.27 2.65 -5.48
CA ASN A 177 14.51 3.33 -5.12
C ASN A 177 14.46 3.95 -3.71
N VAL A 178 14.07 3.15 -2.71
CA VAL A 178 14.08 3.58 -1.31
C VAL A 178 15.50 3.47 -0.74
N ASP A 179 16.07 4.57 -0.31
CA ASP A 179 17.35 4.58 0.42
C ASP A 179 17.14 4.18 1.88
N LEU A 180 17.48 2.94 2.21
CA LEU A 180 17.34 2.41 3.57
C LEU A 180 18.24 3.11 4.58
N THR A 181 19.41 3.62 4.15
CA THR A 181 20.32 4.35 5.03
C THR A 181 19.72 5.69 5.43
N LEU A 182 19.16 6.42 4.46
CA LEU A 182 18.44 7.65 4.70
C LEU A 182 17.23 7.40 5.60
N LEU A 183 16.44 6.39 5.32
CA LEU A 183 15.26 6.03 6.10
C LEU A 183 15.61 5.68 7.54
N GLY A 184 16.69 4.90 7.77
CA GLY A 184 17.21 4.64 9.12
C GLY A 184 17.64 5.92 9.85
N SER A 185 18.25 6.86 9.14
CA SER A 185 18.66 8.17 9.67
C SER A 185 17.44 9.04 10.02
N GLU A 186 16.40 9.09 9.19
CA GLU A 186 15.16 9.81 9.47
C GLU A 186 14.42 9.27 10.69
N LEU A 187 14.55 7.97 10.95
CA LEU A 187 14.06 7.32 12.17
C LEU A 187 14.94 7.58 13.40
N GLY A 188 16.05 8.29 13.25
CA GLY A 188 16.99 8.55 14.35
C GLY A 188 17.79 7.33 14.80
N LEU A 189 17.87 6.28 13.98
CA LEU A 189 18.60 5.06 14.32
C LEU A 189 20.11 5.27 14.15
N ASN A 190 20.92 4.56 14.97
CA ASN A 190 22.35 4.54 14.78
C ASN A 190 22.72 3.90 13.43
N SER A 191 23.31 4.66 12.52
CA SER A 191 23.57 4.25 11.14
C SER A 191 24.49 3.02 11.03
N THR A 192 25.50 2.91 11.92
CA THR A 192 26.40 1.75 11.94
C THR A 192 25.66 0.49 12.36
N SER A 193 24.93 0.53 13.48
CA SER A 193 24.14 -0.60 13.98
C SER A 193 23.04 -1.02 13.01
N PHE A 194 22.42 -0.05 12.33
CA PHE A 194 21.40 -0.34 11.33
C PHE A 194 22.01 -1.04 10.10
N ALA A 195 23.14 -0.55 9.58
CA ALA A 195 23.84 -1.16 8.47
C ALA A 195 24.38 -2.58 8.81
N GLU A 196 24.83 -2.81 10.05
CA GLU A 196 25.23 -4.14 10.52
C GLU A 196 24.04 -5.09 10.60
N CYS A 197 22.90 -4.62 11.12
CA CYS A 197 21.66 -5.40 11.18
C CYS A 197 21.18 -5.80 9.79
N LEU A 198 21.20 -4.90 8.80
CA LEU A 198 20.81 -5.20 7.41
C LEU A 198 21.65 -6.31 6.79
N LYS A 199 22.94 -6.44 7.16
CA LYS A 199 23.83 -7.48 6.69
C LYS A 199 23.64 -8.83 7.40
N SER A 200 22.95 -8.83 8.57
CA SER A 200 22.72 -10.04 9.34
C SER A 200 21.64 -10.93 8.72
N THR A 201 21.63 -12.20 9.10
CA THR A 201 20.58 -13.17 8.73
C THR A 201 19.55 -13.37 9.84
N GLU A 202 19.58 -12.54 10.90
CA GLU A 202 18.80 -12.71 12.12
C GLU A 202 17.30 -12.80 11.86
N PHE A 203 16.78 -11.99 10.93
CA PHE A 203 15.35 -11.91 10.63
C PHE A 203 14.90 -12.71 9.41
N ASP A 204 15.86 -13.31 8.66
CA ASP A 204 15.56 -14.00 7.41
C ASP A 204 14.54 -15.12 7.62
N LYS A 205 14.71 -15.91 8.69
CA LYS A 205 13.77 -16.99 9.03
C LYS A 205 12.38 -16.48 9.43
N LYS A 206 12.30 -15.43 10.22
CA LYS A 206 11.01 -14.82 10.64
C LYS A 206 10.23 -14.35 9.41
N ILE A 207 10.90 -13.64 8.50
CA ILE A 207 10.30 -13.11 7.28
C ILE A 207 9.86 -14.25 6.35
N ALA A 208 10.70 -15.28 6.19
CA ALA A 208 10.38 -16.46 5.38
C ALA A 208 9.17 -17.20 5.94
N ASP A 209 9.14 -17.49 7.24
CA ASP A 209 8.03 -18.19 7.89
C ASP A 209 6.70 -17.43 7.74
N MET A 210 6.72 -16.09 7.90
CA MET A 210 5.53 -15.24 7.67
C MET A 210 5.09 -15.28 6.21
N SER A 211 6.03 -15.18 5.28
CA SER A 211 5.77 -15.21 3.84
C SER A 211 5.17 -16.55 3.42
N ASP A 212 5.76 -17.66 3.82
CA ASP A 212 5.28 -19.01 3.47
C ASP A 212 3.91 -19.31 4.08
N GLY A 213 3.71 -18.91 5.34
CA GLY A 213 2.40 -18.98 6.01
C GLY A 213 1.36 -18.15 5.26
N GLY A 214 1.72 -16.94 4.83
CA GLY A 214 0.88 -16.04 4.04
C GLY A 214 0.53 -16.59 2.68
N LYS A 215 1.51 -17.07 1.91
CA LYS A 215 1.31 -17.72 0.60
C LYS A 215 0.33 -18.88 0.72
N LYS A 216 0.55 -19.77 1.69
CA LYS A 216 -0.31 -20.93 1.94
C LYS A 216 -1.73 -20.52 2.32
N PHE A 217 -1.87 -19.61 3.27
CA PHE A 217 -3.16 -19.13 3.76
C PHE A 217 -3.96 -18.44 2.66
N LEU A 218 -3.36 -17.40 2.02
CA LEU A 218 -4.03 -16.62 0.98
C LEU A 218 -4.42 -17.47 -0.23
N SER A 219 -3.57 -18.42 -0.64
CA SER A 219 -3.92 -19.38 -1.70
C SER A 219 -5.08 -20.26 -1.31
N ALA A 220 -5.16 -20.69 -0.05
CA ALA A 220 -6.24 -21.55 0.43
C ALA A 220 -7.60 -20.86 0.47
N ILE A 221 -7.63 -19.53 0.70
CA ILE A 221 -8.87 -18.74 0.80
C ILE A 221 -9.23 -17.99 -0.49
N SER A 222 -8.37 -18.03 -1.49
CA SER A 222 -8.60 -17.36 -2.78
C SER A 222 -9.24 -18.31 -3.79
N GLU A 223 -10.20 -17.80 -4.54
CA GLU A 223 -10.69 -18.51 -5.73
C GLU A 223 -9.56 -18.66 -6.75
N GLY A 224 -9.35 -19.88 -7.23
CA GLY A 224 -8.24 -20.18 -8.13
C GLY A 224 -6.86 -20.36 -7.48
N GLY A 225 -6.74 -20.27 -6.13
CA GLY A 225 -5.53 -20.63 -5.40
C GLY A 225 -4.37 -19.62 -5.50
N GLY A 226 -4.63 -18.39 -5.91
CA GLY A 226 -3.62 -17.33 -6.02
C GLY A 226 -3.38 -16.57 -4.70
N TYR A 227 -2.21 -15.91 -4.60
CA TYR A 227 -1.91 -14.97 -3.53
C TYR A 227 -1.32 -13.68 -4.09
N GLY A 228 -1.38 -12.61 -3.31
CA GLY A 228 -0.82 -11.31 -3.68
C GLY A 228 -0.89 -10.34 -2.50
N THR A 229 -0.36 -9.13 -2.70
CA THR A 229 -0.33 -8.08 -1.69
C THR A 229 -1.02 -6.79 -2.17
N PRO A 230 -1.74 -6.06 -1.26
CA PRO A 230 -2.04 -6.50 0.10
C PRO A 230 -2.99 -7.69 0.12
N GLY A 231 -2.64 -8.74 0.88
CA GLY A 231 -3.53 -9.85 1.16
C GLY A 231 -4.14 -9.67 2.55
N ALA A 232 -5.37 -9.17 2.62
CA ALA A 232 -5.97 -8.76 3.88
C ALA A 232 -7.23 -9.55 4.23
N VAL A 233 -7.43 -9.78 5.52
CA VAL A 233 -8.64 -10.37 6.09
C VAL A 233 -9.08 -9.59 7.32
N MET A 234 -10.38 -9.37 7.46
CA MET A 234 -10.99 -8.89 8.68
C MET A 234 -11.49 -10.09 9.48
N ILE A 235 -11.10 -10.21 10.73
CA ILE A 235 -11.56 -11.31 11.60
C ILE A 235 -12.32 -10.79 12.81
N ASN A 236 -13.32 -11.56 13.23
CA ASN A 236 -13.96 -11.40 14.52
C ASN A 236 -13.50 -12.55 15.43
N THR A 237 -12.71 -12.25 16.45
CA THR A 237 -12.07 -13.20 17.35
C THR A 237 -13.08 -13.90 18.26
N THR A 238 -14.15 -13.21 18.65
CA THR A 238 -15.22 -13.74 19.51
C THR A 238 -16.13 -14.69 18.73
N LYS A 239 -16.57 -14.30 17.52
CA LYS A 239 -17.44 -15.12 16.67
C LYS A 239 -16.67 -16.21 15.91
N LYS A 240 -15.34 -16.13 15.87
CA LYS A 240 -14.44 -17.02 15.12
C LYS A 240 -14.82 -17.10 13.64
N ILE A 241 -14.96 -15.94 13.03
CA ILE A 241 -15.24 -15.78 11.59
C ILE A 241 -14.23 -14.80 10.98
N GLY A 242 -13.96 -14.93 9.69
CA GLY A 242 -13.09 -14.05 8.94
C GLY A 242 -13.64 -13.80 7.54
N GLU A 243 -13.33 -12.63 7.01
CA GLU A 243 -13.69 -12.21 5.66
C GLU A 243 -12.45 -11.73 4.93
N LYS A 244 -12.24 -12.25 3.71
CA LYS A 244 -11.15 -11.84 2.84
C LYS A 244 -11.50 -10.53 2.16
N LEU A 245 -10.58 -9.58 2.17
CA LEU A 245 -10.71 -8.32 1.44
C LEU A 245 -10.15 -8.43 0.02
N GLY A 246 -10.67 -7.64 -0.90
CA GLY A 246 -10.34 -7.65 -2.33
C GLY A 246 -9.05 -6.92 -2.70
N GLY A 247 -7.99 -6.97 -1.89
CA GLY A 247 -6.75 -6.23 -2.11
C GLY A 247 -6.79 -4.84 -1.47
N ALA A 248 -6.25 -3.81 -2.15
CA ALA A 248 -6.24 -2.43 -1.66
C ALA A 248 -7.63 -1.78 -1.82
N VAL A 249 -8.57 -2.20 -0.98
CA VAL A 249 -9.96 -1.71 -0.97
C VAL A 249 -10.07 -0.28 -0.41
N PRO A 250 -11.11 0.49 -0.80
CA PRO A 250 -11.40 1.79 -0.19
C PRO A 250 -11.91 1.64 1.24
N LEU A 251 -11.90 2.76 2.00
CA LEU A 251 -12.35 2.79 3.39
C LEU A 251 -13.77 2.23 3.58
N SER A 252 -14.67 2.52 2.65
CA SER A 252 -16.06 2.04 2.68
C SER A 252 -16.24 0.53 2.62
N GLU A 253 -15.22 -0.21 2.21
CA GLU A 253 -15.21 -1.68 2.24
C GLU A 253 -14.57 -2.26 3.51
N LEU A 254 -13.90 -1.42 4.31
CA LEU A 254 -13.40 -1.79 5.64
C LEU A 254 -14.46 -1.60 6.73
N GLU A 255 -15.48 -0.80 6.46
CA GLU A 255 -16.58 -0.42 7.36
C GLU A 255 -17.71 -1.45 7.31
#